data_59774452cec549caf9a93420e4f4e6a9
#
_entry.id   59774452cec549caf9a93420e4f4e6a9
#
_cell.length_a   1.000
_cell.length_b   1.000
_cell.length_c   1.000
_cell.angle_alpha   90.00
_cell.angle_beta   90.00
_cell.angle_gamma   90.00
#
_symmetry.space_group_name_H-M   'P 1'
#
loop_
_entity.id
_entity.type
_entity.pdbx_description
1 polymer ?
#
loop_
_entity_poly.entity_id
_entity_poly.type
_entity_poly.pdbx_seq_one_letter_code
_entity_poly.pdbx_strand_id
1 'polypeptide(L)'
;MKKIYCASCPGTGGELVQGMREDEREYLASYCIGLYSKAYFVRRGSKEEAQCRRRGFVVRPKSSEMRRKVLELFGFKSLEVENYEVYLETDLPLAKGLAGSTADIGATAGACLAFLKERMEVEELCRLAAKIEPTDSSFFQNTVLFDPLKGEAVEEFGFLEGVKSLILVPDKSLDTGELRRQSDYFGKKRECRKEVSGIFFELKKAFSDKNREKVAECAMKSAVLNQKTVETPHLYEIEEIVRFCGGYGLNISHSGTAVCLLLPSAMSEGEVLENLSKEGILRYYTSYYSVPVVKGGITEEEVSWIM
;
A
#
# COMPACT_ATOMS: atom_id res chain seq x y z
N MET A 1 30.19 -17.60 -3.60
CA MET A 1 29.38 -16.39 -3.87
C MET A 1 28.97 -15.80 -2.53
N LYS A 2 29.18 -14.50 -2.31
CA LYS A 2 28.62 -13.86 -1.10
C LYS A 2 27.13 -13.71 -1.28
N LYS A 3 26.35 -14.14 -0.29
CA LYS A 3 24.90 -14.07 -0.27
C LYS A 3 24.49 -12.60 -0.13
N ILE A 4 23.65 -12.09 -1.06
CA ILE A 4 22.99 -10.80 -0.91
C ILE A 4 21.70 -11.05 -0.15
N TYR A 5 21.44 -10.28 0.89
CA TYR A 5 20.22 -10.37 1.66
C TYR A 5 19.18 -9.45 1.01
N CYS A 6 18.12 -10.06 0.54
CA CYS A 6 17.06 -9.37 -0.17
C CYS A 6 15.70 -9.76 0.40
N ALA A 7 14.79 -8.82 0.41
CA ALA A 7 13.40 -9.07 0.71
C ALA A 7 12.50 -8.17 -0.14
N SER A 8 11.28 -8.63 -0.37
CA SER A 8 10.24 -7.86 -1.05
C SER A 8 9.02 -7.66 -0.16
N CYS A 9 8.30 -6.56 -0.42
CA CYS A 9 7.03 -6.25 0.21
C CYS A 9 6.10 -5.66 -0.84
N PRO A 10 4.82 -6.11 -0.92
CA PRO A 10 3.87 -5.56 -1.87
C PRO A 10 3.37 -4.17 -1.45
N GLY A 11 2.94 -3.38 -2.42
CA GLY A 11 2.11 -2.23 -2.18
C GLY A 11 0.64 -2.60 -2.02
N THR A 12 -0.22 -1.58 -1.85
CA THR A 12 -1.67 -1.76 -1.76
C THR A 12 -2.39 -1.16 -2.96
N GLY A 13 -3.56 -1.70 -3.28
CA GLY A 13 -4.50 -1.14 -4.27
C GLY A 13 -5.39 -0.05 -3.67
N GLY A 14 -4.88 0.71 -2.69
CA GLY A 14 -5.65 1.68 -1.93
C GLY A 14 -6.58 1.03 -0.89
N GLU A 15 -7.51 1.81 -0.36
CA GLU A 15 -8.35 1.40 0.76
C GLU A 15 -9.75 1.03 0.32
N LEU A 16 -10.19 -0.17 0.71
CA LEU A 16 -11.60 -0.57 0.60
C LEU A 16 -12.46 0.30 1.52
N VAL A 17 -12.00 0.54 2.74
CA VAL A 17 -12.63 1.48 3.66
C VAL A 17 -11.55 2.23 4.43
N GLN A 18 -11.77 3.54 4.61
CA GLN A 18 -10.89 4.41 5.38
C GLN A 18 -11.67 5.49 6.11
N GLY A 19 -11.19 5.91 7.25
CA GLY A 19 -11.71 7.06 7.96
C GLY A 19 -11.66 6.92 9.47
N MET A 20 -12.26 7.90 10.15
CA MET A 20 -12.36 7.91 11.61
C MET A 20 -13.58 7.09 12.05
N ARG A 21 -13.43 6.26 13.08
CA ARG A 21 -14.51 5.53 13.72
C ARG A 21 -15.05 6.27 14.95
N GLU A 22 -16.09 5.70 15.59
CA GLU A 22 -16.73 6.30 16.77
C GLU A 22 -15.82 6.40 17.99
N ASP A 23 -14.73 5.62 18.04
CA ASP A 23 -13.67 5.72 19.06
C ASP A 23 -12.66 6.86 18.78
N GLU A 24 -12.96 7.73 17.81
CA GLU A 24 -12.15 8.87 17.35
C GLU A 24 -10.76 8.50 16.82
N ARG A 25 -10.52 7.24 16.46
CA ARG A 25 -9.27 6.78 15.83
C ARG A 25 -9.46 6.61 14.34
N GLU A 26 -8.42 6.89 13.58
CA GLU A 26 -8.39 6.60 12.14
C GLU A 26 -8.08 5.13 11.89
N TYR A 27 -8.82 4.56 10.94
CA TYR A 27 -8.62 3.19 10.49
C TYR A 27 -8.66 3.11 8.98
N LEU A 28 -8.03 2.06 8.47
CA LEU A 28 -8.08 1.66 7.08
C LEU A 28 -8.22 0.14 6.95
N ALA A 29 -8.72 -0.29 5.80
CA ALA A 29 -8.69 -1.67 5.35
C ALA A 29 -8.25 -1.68 3.89
N SER A 30 -7.02 -2.14 3.64
CA SER A 30 -6.40 -2.20 2.32
C SER A 30 -6.24 -3.64 1.86
N TYR A 31 -6.04 -3.83 0.56
CA TYR A 31 -5.65 -5.10 -0.03
C TYR A 31 -4.32 -4.94 -0.79
N CYS A 32 -3.51 -5.99 -0.80
CA CYS A 32 -2.23 -5.95 -1.48
C CYS A 32 -2.34 -6.26 -2.97
N ILE A 33 -1.43 -5.70 -3.75
CA ILE A 33 -1.36 -5.83 -5.21
C ILE A 33 -0.01 -6.36 -5.66
N GLY A 34 0.05 -6.95 -6.86
CA GLY A 34 1.25 -7.53 -7.45
C GLY A 34 2.27 -6.51 -7.97
N LEU A 35 2.45 -5.38 -7.27
CA LEU A 35 3.56 -4.43 -7.44
C LEU A 35 4.35 -4.40 -6.14
N TYR A 36 5.68 -4.47 -6.25
CA TYR A 36 6.55 -4.68 -5.08
C TYR A 36 7.62 -3.62 -4.96
N SER A 37 8.06 -3.41 -3.72
CA SER A 37 9.37 -2.86 -3.43
C SER A 37 10.30 -3.99 -3.01
N LYS A 38 11.55 -3.99 -3.51
CA LYS A 38 12.62 -4.92 -3.17
C LYS A 38 13.75 -4.16 -2.51
N ALA A 39 14.28 -4.72 -1.43
CA ALA A 39 15.37 -4.14 -0.65
C ALA A 39 16.58 -5.07 -0.67
N TYR A 40 17.74 -4.51 -0.93
CA TYR A 40 19.03 -5.20 -0.98
C TYR A 40 19.93 -4.67 0.12
N PHE A 41 20.18 -5.49 1.14
CA PHE A 41 21.04 -5.15 2.25
C PHE A 41 22.49 -5.48 1.89
N VAL A 42 23.38 -4.48 1.91
CA VAL A 42 24.76 -4.59 1.48
C VAL A 42 25.70 -3.92 2.47
N ARG A 43 26.98 -4.37 2.48
CA ARG A 43 28.03 -3.68 3.19
C ARG A 43 28.55 -2.52 2.34
N ARG A 44 28.71 -1.35 2.91
CA ARG A 44 29.31 -0.18 2.22
C ARG A 44 30.74 -0.49 1.80
N GLY A 45 31.12 -0.03 0.62
CA GLY A 45 32.42 -0.29 -0.02
C GLY A 45 32.54 -1.70 -0.64
N SER A 46 31.47 -2.50 -0.62
CA SER A 46 31.47 -3.84 -1.22
C SER A 46 31.21 -3.82 -2.72
N LYS A 47 31.52 -4.95 -3.40
CA LYS A 47 31.17 -5.14 -4.83
C LYS A 47 29.67 -5.16 -5.04
N GLU A 48 28.92 -5.67 -4.09
CA GLU A 48 27.47 -5.75 -4.08
C GLU A 48 26.87 -4.32 -4.06
N GLU A 49 27.42 -3.43 -3.23
CA GLU A 49 27.00 -2.02 -3.25
C GLU A 49 27.27 -1.36 -4.61
N ALA A 50 28.48 -1.54 -5.16
CA ALA A 50 28.80 -1.00 -6.48
C ALA A 50 27.85 -1.53 -7.57
N GLN A 51 27.35 -2.75 -7.42
CA GLN A 51 26.39 -3.36 -8.34
C GLN A 51 24.99 -2.77 -8.18
N CYS A 52 24.50 -2.51 -6.94
CA CYS A 52 23.25 -1.79 -6.70
C CYS A 52 23.26 -0.41 -7.38
N ARG A 53 24.38 0.34 -7.20
CA ARG A 53 24.54 1.66 -7.82
C ARG A 53 24.52 1.60 -9.34
N ARG A 54 25.21 0.63 -9.96
CA ARG A 54 25.21 0.45 -11.42
C ARG A 54 23.84 0.10 -11.99
N ARG A 55 22.99 -0.59 -11.20
CA ARG A 55 21.62 -0.91 -11.56
C ARG A 55 20.64 0.26 -11.39
N GLY A 56 21.10 1.38 -10.82
CA GLY A 56 20.26 2.54 -10.57
C GLY A 56 19.34 2.38 -9.36
N PHE A 57 19.60 1.41 -8.48
CA PHE A 57 18.83 1.24 -7.25
C PHE A 57 19.06 2.43 -6.32
N VAL A 58 18.00 2.82 -5.61
CA VAL A 58 17.98 4.05 -4.82
C VAL A 58 18.04 3.79 -3.32
N VAL A 59 18.57 4.75 -2.59
CA VAL A 59 18.49 4.81 -1.11
C VAL A 59 17.45 5.85 -0.74
N ARG A 60 16.57 5.53 0.20
CA ARG A 60 15.52 6.45 0.66
C ARG A 60 15.62 6.70 2.17
N PRO A 61 15.35 7.93 2.65
CA PRO A 61 15.53 8.30 4.06
C PRO A 61 14.78 7.40 5.05
N LYS A 62 13.51 7.06 4.77
CA LYS A 62 12.68 6.23 5.64
C LYS A 62 13.18 4.77 5.70
N SER A 63 13.68 4.24 4.60
CA SER A 63 14.33 2.93 4.56
C SER A 63 15.65 2.94 5.33
N SER A 64 16.46 3.99 5.20
CA SER A 64 17.67 4.14 6.02
C SER A 64 17.33 4.21 7.51
N GLU A 65 16.22 4.86 7.88
CA GLU A 65 15.78 4.89 9.27
C GLU A 65 15.28 3.52 9.75
N MET A 66 14.52 2.78 8.94
CA MET A 66 14.10 1.41 9.28
C MET A 66 15.32 0.50 9.46
N ARG A 67 16.29 0.53 8.54
CA ARG A 67 17.55 -0.18 8.66
C ARG A 67 18.23 0.11 10.02
N ARG A 68 18.36 1.39 10.37
CA ARG A 68 18.96 1.80 11.64
C ARG A 68 18.19 1.23 12.83
N LYS A 69 16.87 1.39 12.87
CA LYS A 69 16.02 0.90 13.96
C LYS A 69 16.11 -0.63 14.14
N VAL A 70 16.08 -1.38 13.05
CA VAL A 70 16.21 -2.86 13.10
C VAL A 70 17.59 -3.26 13.61
N LEU A 71 18.67 -2.72 13.05
CA LEU A 71 20.03 -3.09 13.48
C LEU A 71 20.28 -2.72 14.95
N GLU A 72 19.88 -1.52 15.38
CA GLU A 72 20.02 -1.08 16.78
C GLU A 72 19.22 -1.97 17.74
N LEU A 73 18.02 -2.42 17.36
CA LEU A 73 17.20 -3.33 18.17
C LEU A 73 17.91 -4.66 18.42
N PHE A 74 18.70 -5.14 17.45
CA PHE A 74 19.52 -6.35 17.56
C PHE A 74 20.97 -6.09 18.01
N GLY A 75 21.22 -4.95 18.67
CA GLY A 75 22.45 -4.68 19.42
C GLY A 75 23.59 -4.04 18.63
N PHE A 76 23.37 -3.63 17.38
CA PHE A 76 24.39 -2.87 16.63
C PHE A 76 24.53 -1.46 17.19
N LYS A 77 25.76 -1.04 17.40
CA LYS A 77 26.05 0.35 17.76
C LYS A 77 25.91 1.26 16.53
N SER A 78 25.60 2.54 16.74
CA SER A 78 25.36 3.49 15.65
C SER A 78 26.51 3.54 14.63
N LEU A 79 27.77 3.46 15.07
CA LEU A 79 28.94 3.40 14.18
C LEU A 79 29.00 2.11 13.34
N GLU A 80 28.48 1.01 13.86
CA GLU A 80 28.43 -0.28 13.14
C GLU A 80 27.33 -0.29 12.09
N VAL A 81 26.19 0.36 12.38
CA VAL A 81 25.06 0.54 11.46
C VAL A 81 25.53 1.24 10.18
N GLU A 82 26.42 2.22 10.30
CA GLU A 82 26.94 2.98 9.16
C GLU A 82 27.83 2.17 8.20
N ASN A 83 28.24 0.95 8.57
CA ASN A 83 28.94 0.03 7.67
C ASN A 83 28.03 -0.62 6.64
N TYR A 84 26.73 -0.45 6.73
CA TYR A 84 25.74 -1.09 5.88
C TYR A 84 24.82 -0.08 5.20
N GLU A 85 24.23 -0.49 4.07
CA GLU A 85 23.24 0.29 3.34
C GLU A 85 22.15 -0.61 2.80
N VAL A 86 20.96 -0.03 2.54
CA VAL A 86 19.87 -0.69 1.85
C VAL A 86 19.53 0.06 0.57
N TYR A 87 19.62 -0.64 -0.53
CA TYR A 87 19.25 -0.17 -1.85
C TYR A 87 17.87 -0.73 -2.23
N LEU A 88 17.06 0.09 -2.87
CA LEU A 88 15.68 -0.23 -3.24
C LEU A 88 15.53 -0.27 -4.76
N GLU A 89 14.77 -1.27 -5.21
CA GLU A 89 14.17 -1.40 -6.53
C GLU A 89 12.66 -1.47 -6.35
N THR A 90 11.85 -0.70 -7.07
CA THR A 90 10.40 -0.67 -6.87
C THR A 90 9.65 -0.53 -8.18
N ASP A 91 8.57 -1.32 -8.32
CA ASP A 91 7.58 -1.22 -9.40
C ASP A 91 6.45 -0.23 -9.05
N LEU A 92 6.40 0.22 -7.80
CA LEU A 92 5.33 1.08 -7.29
C LEU A 92 5.53 2.54 -7.73
N PRO A 93 4.52 3.17 -8.34
CA PRO A 93 4.57 4.58 -8.68
C PRO A 93 4.65 5.45 -7.42
N LEU A 94 5.53 6.45 -7.45
CA LEU A 94 5.80 7.31 -6.28
C LEU A 94 4.64 8.26 -5.99
N ALA A 95 4.33 8.46 -4.71
CA ALA A 95 3.37 9.44 -4.21
C ALA A 95 1.96 9.34 -4.84
N LYS A 96 1.50 8.11 -5.11
CA LYS A 96 0.17 7.83 -5.67
C LYS A 96 -0.78 7.13 -4.68
N GLY A 97 -0.38 6.99 -3.41
CA GLY A 97 -1.20 6.39 -2.36
C GLY A 97 -1.31 4.86 -2.46
N LEU A 98 -0.35 4.20 -3.11
CA LEU A 98 -0.30 2.75 -3.25
C LEU A 98 0.64 2.09 -2.23
N ALA A 99 0.79 2.67 -1.06
CA ALA A 99 1.63 2.22 0.05
C ALA A 99 3.11 1.98 -0.33
N GLY A 100 3.65 2.69 -1.35
CA GLY A 100 5.03 2.49 -1.82
C GLY A 100 6.07 2.73 -0.73
N SER A 101 5.88 3.75 0.12
CA SER A 101 6.79 4.03 1.25
C SER A 101 6.73 2.93 2.32
N THR A 102 5.54 2.42 2.63
CA THR A 102 5.37 1.27 3.54
C THR A 102 6.03 0.01 2.98
N ALA A 103 5.87 -0.25 1.67
CA ALA A 103 6.52 -1.38 1.00
C ALA A 103 8.05 -1.28 1.06
N ASP A 104 8.62 -0.07 0.86
CA ASP A 104 10.06 0.18 1.01
C ASP A 104 10.56 -0.13 2.43
N ILE A 105 9.81 0.34 3.44
CA ILE A 105 10.09 0.11 4.86
C ILE A 105 10.03 -1.38 5.19
N GLY A 106 8.97 -2.08 4.73
CA GLY A 106 8.78 -3.51 4.95
C GLY A 106 9.87 -4.37 4.31
N ALA A 107 10.15 -4.13 3.02
CA ALA A 107 11.23 -4.80 2.31
C ALA A 107 12.60 -4.57 2.99
N THR A 108 12.85 -3.33 3.46
CA THR A 108 14.07 -3.01 4.21
C THR A 108 14.18 -3.80 5.51
N ALA A 109 13.10 -3.87 6.29
CA ALA A 109 13.07 -4.64 7.52
C ALA A 109 13.37 -6.13 7.26
N GLY A 110 12.71 -6.71 6.25
CA GLY A 110 12.94 -8.09 5.84
C GLY A 110 14.38 -8.38 5.42
N ALA A 111 14.99 -7.50 4.61
CA ALA A 111 16.38 -7.66 4.20
C ALA A 111 17.38 -7.55 5.38
N CYS A 112 17.11 -6.68 6.36
CA CYS A 112 17.89 -6.58 7.59
C CYS A 112 17.75 -7.85 8.44
N LEU A 113 16.52 -8.35 8.63
CA LEU A 113 16.26 -9.56 9.40
C LEU A 113 16.89 -10.80 8.75
N ALA A 114 16.84 -10.90 7.42
CA ALA A 114 17.52 -11.96 6.67
C ALA A 114 19.06 -11.93 6.89
N PHE A 115 19.66 -10.72 6.94
CA PHE A 115 21.07 -10.57 7.27
C PHE A 115 21.39 -11.03 8.70
N LEU A 116 20.55 -10.64 9.65
CA LEU A 116 20.70 -10.96 11.07
C LEU A 116 20.40 -12.45 11.35
N LYS A 117 19.68 -13.14 10.44
CA LYS A 117 19.07 -14.47 10.63
C LYS A 117 18.08 -14.49 11.79
N GLU A 118 17.37 -13.40 11.96
CA GLU A 118 16.39 -13.19 13.01
C GLU A 118 14.99 -13.03 12.41
N ARG A 119 13.97 -13.10 13.27
CA ARG A 119 12.56 -12.90 12.92
C ARG A 119 11.95 -11.90 13.88
N MET A 120 10.94 -11.21 13.38
CA MET A 120 10.08 -10.33 14.17
C MET A 120 8.61 -10.62 13.81
N GLU A 121 7.74 -10.52 14.81
CA GLU A 121 6.30 -10.62 14.57
C GLU A 121 5.82 -9.43 13.72
N VAL A 122 4.82 -9.68 12.88
CA VAL A 122 4.32 -8.66 11.94
C VAL A 122 3.81 -7.41 12.67
N GLU A 123 3.20 -7.59 13.84
CA GLU A 123 2.69 -6.51 14.69
C GLU A 123 3.83 -5.63 15.23
N GLU A 124 4.97 -6.20 15.56
CA GLU A 124 6.15 -5.45 15.99
C GLU A 124 6.74 -4.64 14.84
N LEU A 125 6.82 -5.24 13.66
CA LEU A 125 7.27 -4.56 12.45
C LEU A 125 6.35 -3.39 12.09
N CYS A 126 5.04 -3.56 12.19
CA CYS A 126 4.06 -2.50 11.95
C CYS A 126 4.23 -1.36 12.95
N ARG A 127 4.38 -1.66 14.26
CA ARG A 127 4.64 -0.64 15.28
C ARG A 127 5.96 0.09 15.07
N LEU A 128 6.98 -0.61 14.57
CA LEU A 128 8.27 0.00 14.24
C LEU A 128 8.16 0.93 13.03
N ALA A 129 7.43 0.52 12.00
CA ALA A 129 7.13 1.31 10.81
C ALA A 129 6.31 2.57 11.15
N ALA A 130 5.28 2.44 11.99
CA ALA A 130 4.44 3.55 12.44
C ALA A 130 5.22 4.63 13.23
N LYS A 131 6.38 4.29 13.82
CA LYS A 131 7.29 5.27 14.43
C LYS A 131 8.10 6.08 13.40
N ILE A 132 8.07 5.68 12.13
CA ILE A 132 8.76 6.39 11.04
C ILE A 132 7.74 7.26 10.30
N GLU A 133 6.58 6.70 9.98
CA GLU A 133 5.45 7.40 9.34
C GLU A 133 4.14 6.63 9.59
N PRO A 134 2.96 7.28 9.40
CA PRO A 134 1.70 6.56 9.29
C PRO A 134 1.83 5.48 8.22
N THR A 135 1.65 4.22 8.59
CA THR A 135 1.94 3.07 7.75
C THR A 135 0.67 2.40 7.23
N ASP A 136 0.81 1.48 6.28
CA ASP A 136 -0.29 0.69 5.74
C ASP A 136 -0.22 -0.77 6.25
N SER A 137 -1.25 -1.56 5.96
CA SER A 137 -1.39 -2.94 6.42
C SER A 137 -0.70 -3.99 5.52
N SER A 138 0.15 -3.57 4.57
CA SER A 138 0.74 -4.47 3.56
C SER A 138 1.65 -5.58 4.12
N PHE A 139 2.03 -5.51 5.39
CA PHE A 139 2.80 -6.56 6.06
C PHE A 139 1.94 -7.77 6.48
N PHE A 140 0.60 -7.62 6.55
CA PHE A 140 -0.33 -8.72 6.83
C PHE A 140 -0.70 -9.46 5.54
N GLN A 141 -0.87 -10.79 5.65
CA GLN A 141 -1.25 -11.62 4.50
C GLN A 141 -2.66 -11.34 3.99
N ASN A 142 -3.55 -10.94 4.88
CA ASN A 142 -4.95 -10.68 4.62
C ASN A 142 -5.30 -9.20 4.82
N THR A 143 -6.47 -8.79 4.33
CA THR A 143 -7.06 -7.51 4.66
C THR A 143 -7.40 -7.46 6.14
N VAL A 144 -6.98 -6.41 6.82
CA VAL A 144 -7.20 -6.19 8.26
C VAL A 144 -7.82 -4.81 8.52
N LEU A 145 -8.55 -4.67 9.61
CA LEU A 145 -8.87 -3.37 10.19
C LEU A 145 -7.62 -2.83 10.90
N PHE A 146 -7.03 -1.80 10.38
CA PHE A 146 -5.70 -1.34 10.76
C PHE A 146 -5.68 0.11 11.21
N ASP A 147 -5.01 0.38 12.33
CA ASP A 147 -4.69 1.74 12.80
C ASP A 147 -3.34 2.16 12.22
N PRO A 148 -3.30 3.06 11.22
CA PRO A 148 -2.06 3.45 10.53
C PRO A 148 -1.10 4.26 11.40
N LEU A 149 -1.61 4.90 12.47
CA LEU A 149 -0.81 5.75 13.36
C LEU A 149 -0.10 4.94 14.44
N LYS A 150 -0.72 3.83 14.87
CA LYS A 150 -0.15 2.94 15.89
C LYS A 150 0.56 1.73 15.30
N GLY A 151 0.28 1.39 14.05
CA GLY A 151 0.74 0.15 13.44
C GLY A 151 0.08 -1.08 14.06
N GLU A 152 -1.23 -1.02 14.33
CA GLU A 152 -1.97 -2.07 15.02
C GLU A 152 -3.09 -2.62 14.15
N ALA A 153 -3.09 -3.94 13.92
CA ALA A 153 -4.24 -4.65 13.38
C ALA A 153 -5.23 -4.94 14.52
N VAL A 154 -6.49 -4.55 14.31
CA VAL A 154 -7.57 -4.73 15.29
C VAL A 154 -8.37 -5.99 14.99
N GLU A 155 -8.56 -6.29 13.71
CA GLU A 155 -9.37 -7.40 13.24
C GLU A 155 -8.94 -7.83 11.84
N GLU A 156 -8.96 -9.13 11.56
CA GLU A 156 -8.71 -9.68 10.24
C GLU A 156 -10.03 -9.94 9.51
N PHE A 157 -10.11 -9.51 8.24
CA PHE A 157 -11.28 -9.73 7.39
C PHE A 157 -11.10 -10.92 6.45
N GLY A 158 -9.90 -11.15 5.94
CA GLY A 158 -9.58 -12.23 5.01
C GLY A 158 -8.95 -11.73 3.71
N PHE A 159 -8.77 -12.66 2.77
CA PHE A 159 -8.17 -12.37 1.46
C PHE A 159 -9.25 -12.06 0.42
N LEU A 160 -9.03 -11.01 -0.38
CA LEU A 160 -9.91 -10.62 -1.48
C LEU A 160 -9.63 -11.47 -2.73
N GLU A 161 -10.13 -12.70 -2.72
CA GLU A 161 -9.87 -13.71 -3.74
C GLU A 161 -10.65 -13.46 -5.05
N GLY A 162 -10.03 -13.79 -6.19
CA GLY A 162 -10.67 -13.75 -7.52
C GLY A 162 -10.86 -12.34 -8.07
N VAL A 163 -10.14 -11.37 -7.55
CA VAL A 163 -10.15 -9.96 -7.95
C VAL A 163 -8.79 -9.57 -8.53
N LYS A 164 -8.80 -8.73 -9.54
CA LYS A 164 -7.65 -7.93 -9.98
C LYS A 164 -7.99 -6.45 -9.87
N SER A 165 -6.96 -5.62 -9.79
CA SER A 165 -7.11 -4.17 -9.73
C SER A 165 -6.61 -3.53 -11.01
N LEU A 166 -7.46 -2.74 -11.66
CA LEU A 166 -7.05 -1.82 -12.71
C LEU A 166 -6.90 -0.43 -12.07
N ILE A 167 -5.67 0.01 -11.89
CA ILE A 167 -5.33 1.21 -11.14
C ILE A 167 -5.16 2.36 -12.11
N LEU A 168 -5.97 3.39 -11.99
CA LEU A 168 -5.87 4.63 -12.76
C LEU A 168 -5.08 5.65 -11.96
N VAL A 169 -4.04 6.21 -12.56
CA VAL A 169 -3.08 7.12 -11.90
C VAL A 169 -3.03 8.44 -12.65
N PRO A 170 -3.35 9.57 -11.99
CA PRO A 170 -3.21 10.89 -12.59
C PRO A 170 -1.75 11.38 -12.51
N ASP A 171 -1.38 12.34 -13.34
CA ASP A 171 -0.04 12.98 -13.26
C ASP A 171 0.16 13.72 -11.94
N LYS A 172 -0.91 14.32 -11.40
CA LYS A 172 -0.86 15.03 -10.12
C LYS A 172 -0.51 14.09 -8.97
N SER A 173 0.33 14.54 -8.06
CA SER A 173 0.60 13.90 -6.77
C SER A 173 0.03 14.75 -5.64
N LEU A 174 -0.41 14.11 -4.56
CA LEU A 174 -0.85 14.76 -3.33
C LEU A 174 0.09 14.35 -2.19
N ASP A 175 0.56 15.34 -1.42
CA ASP A 175 1.28 15.08 -0.19
C ASP A 175 0.28 14.85 0.95
N THR A 176 0.23 13.62 1.45
CA THR A 176 -0.65 13.23 2.56
C THR A 176 -0.36 14.03 3.83
N GLY A 177 0.89 14.43 4.04
CA GLY A 177 1.27 15.27 5.17
C GLY A 177 0.72 16.69 5.07
N GLU A 178 0.69 17.28 3.89
CA GLU A 178 0.06 18.58 3.66
C GLU A 178 -1.45 18.52 3.84
N LEU A 179 -2.08 17.48 3.32
CA LEU A 179 -3.52 17.25 3.46
C LEU A 179 -3.92 17.17 4.95
N ARG A 180 -3.19 16.40 5.77
CA ARG A 180 -3.45 16.26 7.21
C ARG A 180 -3.24 17.54 8.01
N ARG A 181 -2.44 18.50 7.50
CA ARG A 181 -2.21 19.81 8.13
C ARG A 181 -3.30 20.83 7.86
N GLN A 182 -4.25 20.54 6.96
CA GLN A 182 -5.40 21.43 6.74
C GLN A 182 -6.25 21.49 8.00
N SER A 183 -6.65 22.70 8.39
CA SER A 183 -7.33 22.99 9.66
C SER A 183 -8.65 22.22 9.85
N ASP A 184 -9.31 21.84 8.76
CA ASP A 184 -10.62 21.21 8.75
C ASP A 184 -10.59 19.68 8.49
N TYR A 185 -9.40 19.11 8.25
CA TYR A 185 -9.25 17.71 7.87
C TYR A 185 -9.87 16.75 8.89
N PHE A 186 -9.52 16.90 10.17
CA PHE A 186 -10.03 16.04 11.24
C PHE A 186 -11.50 16.31 11.57
N GLY A 187 -11.96 17.56 11.40
CA GLY A 187 -13.37 17.94 11.56
C GLY A 187 -14.25 17.16 10.59
N LYS A 188 -13.94 17.23 9.31
CA LYS A 188 -14.67 16.50 8.24
C LYS A 188 -14.67 14.99 8.46
N LYS A 189 -13.56 14.40 8.87
CA LYS A 189 -13.50 12.96 9.19
C LYS A 189 -14.38 12.59 10.39
N ARG A 190 -14.40 13.43 11.43
CA ARG A 190 -15.21 13.20 12.64
C ARG A 190 -16.71 13.24 12.33
N GLU A 191 -17.16 14.07 11.40
CA GLU A 191 -18.56 14.12 10.99
C GLU A 191 -19.07 12.79 10.42
N CYS A 192 -18.22 12.05 9.71
CA CYS A 192 -18.57 10.79 9.06
C CYS A 192 -18.32 9.54 9.92
N ARG A 193 -17.93 9.68 11.20
CA ARG A 193 -17.44 8.53 11.99
C ARG A 193 -18.45 7.42 12.21
N LYS A 194 -19.74 7.72 12.30
CA LYS A 194 -20.81 6.71 12.44
C LYS A 194 -20.98 5.91 11.14
N GLU A 195 -21.04 6.61 10.01
CA GLU A 195 -21.15 6.00 8.69
C GLU A 195 -19.93 5.13 8.42
N VAL A 196 -18.73 5.63 8.70
CA VAL A 196 -17.47 4.86 8.55
C VAL A 196 -17.49 3.60 9.41
N SER A 197 -17.91 3.68 10.68
CA SER A 197 -18.03 2.52 11.56
C SER A 197 -19.01 1.49 11.00
N GLY A 198 -20.15 1.95 10.46
CA GLY A 198 -21.13 1.08 9.80
C GLY A 198 -20.58 0.38 8.56
N ILE A 199 -19.80 1.11 7.73
CA ILE A 199 -19.20 0.55 6.52
C ILE A 199 -18.15 -0.51 6.87
N PHE A 200 -17.33 -0.32 7.91
CA PHE A 200 -16.38 -1.35 8.37
C PHE A 200 -17.10 -2.63 8.82
N PHE A 201 -18.25 -2.49 9.50
CA PHE A 201 -19.06 -3.64 9.89
C PHE A 201 -19.65 -4.38 8.68
N GLU A 202 -20.16 -3.64 7.68
CA GLU A 202 -20.64 -4.21 6.42
C GLU A 202 -19.52 -4.90 5.65
N LEU A 203 -18.31 -4.30 5.61
CA LEU A 203 -17.13 -4.86 4.96
C LEU A 203 -16.74 -6.20 5.56
N LYS A 204 -16.70 -6.31 6.90
CA LYS A 204 -16.43 -7.56 7.61
C LYS A 204 -17.40 -8.65 7.17
N LYS A 205 -18.70 -8.33 7.14
CA LYS A 205 -19.72 -9.26 6.70
C LYS A 205 -19.53 -9.67 5.24
N ALA A 206 -19.23 -8.72 4.36
CA ALA A 206 -18.98 -8.98 2.94
C ALA A 206 -17.80 -9.94 2.70
N PHE A 207 -16.73 -9.82 3.48
CA PHE A 207 -15.61 -10.78 3.47
C PHE A 207 -16.02 -12.17 3.97
N SER A 208 -16.75 -12.24 5.09
CA SER A 208 -17.27 -13.50 5.63
C SER A 208 -18.17 -14.23 4.63
N ASP A 209 -19.01 -13.49 3.92
CA ASP A 209 -19.94 -14.02 2.92
C ASP A 209 -19.25 -14.24 1.55
N LYS A 210 -17.97 -13.92 1.41
CA LYS A 210 -17.17 -13.93 0.15
C LYS A 210 -17.85 -13.16 -0.99
N ASN A 211 -18.57 -12.10 -0.65
CA ASN A 211 -19.35 -11.30 -1.58
C ASN A 211 -18.53 -10.09 -2.08
N ARG A 212 -17.93 -10.23 -3.26
CA ARG A 212 -17.05 -9.22 -3.88
C ARG A 212 -17.79 -7.95 -4.27
N GLU A 213 -19.03 -8.09 -4.74
CA GLU A 213 -19.91 -6.95 -5.07
C GLU A 213 -20.17 -6.10 -3.83
N LYS A 214 -20.43 -6.76 -2.69
CA LYS A 214 -20.66 -6.07 -1.40
C LYS A 214 -19.36 -5.41 -0.87
N VAL A 215 -18.21 -6.03 -1.07
CA VAL A 215 -16.91 -5.42 -0.76
C VAL A 215 -16.74 -4.13 -1.57
N ALA A 216 -17.00 -4.17 -2.87
CA ALA A 216 -16.91 -3.01 -3.75
C ALA A 216 -17.94 -1.91 -3.41
N GLU A 217 -19.18 -2.28 -3.02
CA GLU A 217 -20.17 -1.32 -2.52
C GLU A 217 -19.68 -0.60 -1.25
N CYS A 218 -19.06 -1.32 -0.30
CA CYS A 218 -18.46 -0.71 0.88
C CYS A 218 -17.33 0.26 0.50
N ALA A 219 -16.51 -0.15 -0.46
CA ALA A 219 -15.40 0.67 -0.95
C ALA A 219 -15.91 1.96 -1.62
N MET A 220 -16.95 1.87 -2.46
CA MET A 220 -17.57 3.05 -3.07
C MET A 220 -18.21 3.97 -2.03
N LYS A 221 -18.92 3.44 -1.02
CA LYS A 221 -19.47 4.25 0.09
C LYS A 221 -18.35 5.01 0.81
N SER A 222 -17.22 4.34 1.09
CA SER A 222 -16.05 4.96 1.72
C SER A 222 -15.45 6.05 0.83
N ALA A 223 -15.32 5.80 -0.49
CA ALA A 223 -14.82 6.77 -1.45
C ALA A 223 -15.70 8.03 -1.50
N VAL A 224 -17.04 7.86 -1.50
CA VAL A 224 -18.01 8.99 -1.47
C VAL A 224 -17.85 9.81 -0.19
N LEU A 225 -17.70 9.18 0.98
CA LEU A 225 -17.46 9.92 2.23
C LEU A 225 -16.14 10.68 2.19
N ASN A 226 -15.11 10.12 1.55
CA ASN A 226 -13.80 10.75 1.44
C ASN A 226 -13.81 12.00 0.52
N GLN A 227 -14.78 12.12 -0.41
CA GLN A 227 -14.97 13.32 -1.25
C GLN A 227 -15.11 14.61 -0.43
N LYS A 228 -15.61 14.52 0.82
CA LYS A 228 -15.67 15.68 1.74
C LYS A 228 -14.27 16.18 2.12
N THR A 229 -13.26 15.34 2.04
CA THR A 229 -11.88 15.64 2.43
C THR A 229 -10.97 15.86 1.23
N VAL A 230 -11.08 14.97 0.23
CA VAL A 230 -10.28 15.00 -1.01
C VAL A 230 -11.19 14.67 -2.18
N GLU A 231 -11.29 15.58 -3.11
CA GLU A 231 -12.03 15.35 -4.35
C GLU A 231 -11.30 14.33 -5.24
N THR A 232 -12.04 13.32 -5.70
CA THR A 232 -11.59 12.35 -6.70
C THR A 232 -12.33 12.64 -8.01
N PRO A 233 -11.65 13.19 -9.02
CA PRO A 233 -12.29 13.53 -10.30
C PRO A 233 -12.88 12.30 -10.98
N HIS A 234 -14.04 12.45 -11.60
CA HIS A 234 -14.75 11.42 -12.34
C HIS A 234 -15.16 10.18 -11.54
N LEU A 235 -15.25 10.28 -10.20
CA LEU A 235 -15.53 9.12 -9.35
C LEU A 235 -16.78 8.36 -9.77
N TYR A 236 -17.89 9.06 -10.01
CA TYR A 236 -19.18 8.46 -10.34
C TYR A 236 -19.22 7.92 -11.77
N GLU A 237 -18.66 8.64 -12.72
CA GLU A 237 -18.58 8.22 -14.13
C GLU A 237 -17.73 6.96 -14.27
N ILE A 238 -16.62 6.88 -13.53
CA ILE A 238 -15.78 5.68 -13.49
C ILE A 238 -16.56 4.50 -12.90
N GLU A 239 -17.28 4.70 -11.79
CA GLU A 239 -18.10 3.62 -11.16
C GLU A 239 -19.17 3.09 -12.13
N GLU A 240 -19.88 3.98 -12.83
CA GLU A 240 -20.90 3.59 -13.82
C GLU A 240 -20.29 2.75 -14.95
N ILE A 241 -19.15 3.18 -15.52
CA ILE A 241 -18.44 2.45 -16.56
C ILE A 241 -17.99 1.06 -16.08
N VAL A 242 -17.41 1.00 -14.88
CA VAL A 242 -16.94 -0.27 -14.31
C VAL A 242 -18.09 -1.24 -14.14
N ARG A 243 -19.23 -0.80 -13.59
CA ARG A 243 -20.43 -1.62 -13.40
C ARG A 243 -21.04 -2.05 -14.74
N PHE A 244 -21.13 -1.14 -15.70
CA PHE A 244 -21.63 -1.44 -17.03
C PHE A 244 -20.83 -2.54 -17.72
N CYS A 245 -19.50 -2.52 -17.58
CA CYS A 245 -18.60 -3.53 -18.14
C CYS A 245 -18.56 -4.85 -17.33
N GLY A 246 -19.27 -4.97 -16.20
CA GLY A 246 -19.29 -6.19 -15.37
C GLY A 246 -18.19 -6.25 -14.30
N GLY A 247 -17.55 -5.14 -13.97
CA GLY A 247 -16.67 -5.02 -12.82
C GLY A 247 -17.43 -4.92 -11.49
N TYR A 248 -16.75 -5.18 -10.38
CA TYR A 248 -17.34 -5.13 -9.04
C TYR A 248 -17.50 -3.71 -8.49
N GLY A 249 -16.80 -2.72 -9.02
CA GLY A 249 -16.81 -1.33 -8.56
C GLY A 249 -15.41 -0.78 -8.39
N LEU A 250 -15.25 0.21 -7.51
CA LEU A 250 -13.97 0.87 -7.30
C LEU A 250 -13.69 1.20 -5.82
N ASN A 251 -12.44 1.49 -5.54
CA ASN A 251 -11.96 2.15 -4.34
C ASN A 251 -10.92 3.23 -4.71
N ILE A 252 -10.54 4.03 -3.73
CA ILE A 252 -9.55 5.11 -3.91
C ILE A 252 -8.33 4.88 -3.02
N SER A 253 -7.20 5.44 -3.41
CA SER A 253 -6.00 5.42 -2.57
C SER A 253 -6.11 6.40 -1.38
N HIS A 254 -5.38 6.16 -0.30
CA HIS A 254 -5.44 6.94 0.95
C HIS A 254 -5.27 8.44 0.74
N SER A 255 -4.30 8.83 -0.06
CA SER A 255 -4.06 10.23 -0.44
C SER A 255 -4.97 10.72 -1.56
N GLY A 256 -5.87 9.87 -2.07
CA GLY A 256 -6.95 10.27 -2.97
C GLY A 256 -6.55 10.55 -4.41
N THR A 257 -5.36 10.17 -4.88
CA THR A 257 -4.98 10.44 -6.28
C THR A 257 -5.26 9.28 -7.22
N ALA A 258 -4.97 8.05 -6.83
CA ALA A 258 -5.25 6.88 -7.66
C ALA A 258 -6.67 6.34 -7.40
N VAL A 259 -7.32 5.89 -8.47
CA VAL A 259 -8.60 5.16 -8.42
C VAL A 259 -8.33 3.72 -8.85
N CYS A 260 -8.79 2.77 -8.04
CA CYS A 260 -8.52 1.35 -8.23
C CYS A 260 -9.84 0.64 -8.55
N LEU A 261 -9.96 0.11 -9.76
CA LEU A 261 -11.13 -0.59 -10.24
C LEU A 261 -11.04 -2.07 -9.86
N LEU A 262 -12.01 -2.56 -9.12
CA LEU A 262 -12.09 -3.95 -8.68
C LEU A 262 -12.77 -4.78 -9.76
N LEU A 263 -12.01 -5.59 -10.48
CA LEU A 263 -12.48 -6.39 -11.61
C LEU A 263 -12.38 -7.88 -11.27
N PRO A 264 -13.27 -8.74 -11.83
CA PRO A 264 -13.04 -10.18 -11.83
C PRO A 264 -11.65 -10.52 -12.39
N SER A 265 -10.93 -11.43 -11.77
CA SER A 265 -9.54 -11.75 -12.17
C SER A 265 -9.43 -12.24 -13.62
N ALA A 266 -10.48 -12.91 -14.15
CA ALA A 266 -10.55 -13.40 -15.54
C ALA A 266 -11.07 -12.36 -16.54
N MET A 267 -11.56 -11.19 -16.08
CA MET A 267 -12.12 -10.16 -16.95
C MET A 267 -11.01 -9.47 -17.76
N SER A 268 -11.23 -9.20 -19.05
CA SER A 268 -10.36 -8.32 -19.83
C SER A 268 -10.68 -6.86 -19.48
N GLU A 269 -9.64 -6.05 -19.31
CA GLU A 269 -9.77 -4.61 -19.05
C GLU A 269 -10.03 -3.76 -20.32
N GLY A 270 -9.93 -4.35 -21.48
CA GLY A 270 -10.00 -3.63 -22.77
C GLY A 270 -11.29 -2.80 -22.94
N GLU A 271 -12.44 -3.38 -22.63
CA GLU A 271 -13.74 -2.69 -22.73
C GLU A 271 -13.85 -1.55 -21.71
N VAL A 272 -13.35 -1.74 -20.50
CA VAL A 272 -13.32 -0.68 -19.46
C VAL A 272 -12.47 0.49 -19.94
N LEU A 273 -11.25 0.22 -20.41
CA LEU A 273 -10.32 1.24 -20.90
C LEU A 273 -10.88 1.97 -22.14
N GLU A 274 -11.54 1.25 -23.04
CA GLU A 274 -12.19 1.86 -24.21
C GLU A 274 -13.30 2.85 -23.80
N ASN A 275 -14.18 2.48 -22.88
CA ASN A 275 -15.25 3.35 -22.39
C ASN A 275 -14.68 4.55 -21.61
N LEU A 276 -13.69 4.35 -20.71
CA LEU A 276 -12.99 5.45 -20.04
C LEU A 276 -12.33 6.42 -21.02
N SER A 277 -11.79 5.92 -22.13
CA SER A 277 -11.20 6.73 -23.17
C SER A 277 -12.24 7.54 -23.95
N LYS A 278 -13.39 6.94 -24.30
CA LYS A 278 -14.52 7.60 -25.00
C LYS A 278 -15.05 8.79 -24.18
N GLU A 279 -15.17 8.62 -22.87
CA GLU A 279 -15.61 9.67 -21.94
C GLU A 279 -14.50 10.69 -21.61
N GLY A 280 -13.31 10.52 -22.16
CA GLY A 280 -12.18 11.45 -21.96
C GLY A 280 -11.51 11.35 -20.58
N ILE A 281 -11.88 10.38 -19.75
CA ILE A 281 -11.38 10.20 -18.38
C ILE A 281 -9.87 9.90 -18.39
N LEU A 282 -9.39 9.15 -19.38
CA LEU A 282 -7.96 8.84 -19.52
C LEU A 282 -7.10 10.07 -19.90
N ARG A 283 -7.68 11.24 -20.16
CA ARG A 283 -6.93 12.49 -20.26
C ARG A 283 -6.48 13.01 -18.90
N TYR A 284 -7.21 12.69 -17.85
CA TYR A 284 -6.85 13.02 -16.48
C TYR A 284 -6.01 11.91 -15.83
N TYR A 285 -6.40 10.63 -16.01
CA TYR A 285 -5.66 9.48 -15.53
C TYR A 285 -4.74 8.98 -16.64
N THR A 286 -3.54 9.55 -16.71
CA THR A 286 -2.61 9.40 -17.84
C THR A 286 -1.84 8.09 -17.84
N SER A 287 -1.85 7.37 -16.71
CA SER A 287 -1.22 6.06 -16.55
C SER A 287 -2.18 5.06 -15.89
N TYR A 288 -2.03 3.79 -16.23
CA TYR A 288 -2.78 2.73 -15.57
C TYR A 288 -1.95 1.44 -15.42
N TYR A 289 -2.32 0.63 -14.45
CA TYR A 289 -1.68 -0.67 -14.15
C TYR A 289 -2.78 -1.72 -13.94
N SER A 290 -2.71 -2.84 -14.66
CA SER A 290 -3.57 -4.00 -14.41
C SER A 290 -2.77 -5.04 -13.64
N VAL A 291 -3.14 -5.29 -12.40
CA VAL A 291 -2.35 -6.11 -11.47
C VAL A 291 -3.24 -7.07 -10.68
N PRO A 292 -2.76 -8.26 -10.34
CA PRO A 292 -3.50 -9.17 -9.45
C PRO A 292 -3.58 -8.61 -8.03
N VAL A 293 -4.66 -8.92 -7.33
CA VAL A 293 -4.71 -8.87 -5.87
C VAL A 293 -3.90 -10.04 -5.33
N VAL A 294 -2.99 -9.78 -4.40
CA VAL A 294 -2.07 -10.77 -3.83
C VAL A 294 -2.17 -10.77 -2.31
N LYS A 295 -1.68 -11.84 -1.68
CA LYS A 295 -1.47 -11.82 -0.23
C LYS A 295 -0.34 -10.87 0.10
N GLY A 296 -0.50 -10.13 1.19
CA GLY A 296 0.54 -9.27 1.71
C GLY A 296 1.64 -10.06 2.44
N GLY A 297 2.50 -9.34 3.10
CA GLY A 297 3.62 -9.88 3.86
C GLY A 297 4.97 -9.53 3.26
N ILE A 298 5.98 -9.71 4.08
CA ILE A 298 7.38 -9.52 3.71
C ILE A 298 7.96 -10.88 3.34
N THR A 299 8.56 -10.99 2.15
CA THR A 299 9.14 -12.24 1.65
C THR A 299 10.63 -12.09 1.46
N GLU A 300 11.42 -12.97 2.09
CA GLU A 300 12.85 -13.08 1.81
C GLU A 300 13.07 -13.66 0.40
N GLU A 301 13.99 -13.09 -0.34
CA GLU A 301 14.34 -13.53 -1.68
C GLU A 301 15.80 -14.00 -1.76
N GLU A 302 16.03 -15.10 -2.47
CA GLU A 302 17.39 -15.50 -2.82
C GLU A 302 17.82 -14.79 -4.11
N VAL A 303 18.85 -13.95 -3.99
CA VAL A 303 19.41 -13.22 -5.13
C VAL A 303 20.81 -13.72 -5.44
N SER A 304 21.01 -14.22 -6.64
CA SER A 304 22.33 -14.51 -7.20
C SER A 304 22.57 -13.56 -8.38
N TRP A 305 23.35 -12.52 -8.18
CA TRP A 305 23.81 -11.74 -9.31
C TRP A 305 24.99 -12.44 -9.98
N ILE A 306 24.85 -12.73 -11.27
CA ILE A 306 25.97 -13.20 -12.09
C ILE A 306 26.94 -12.01 -12.22
N MET A 307 28.14 -12.22 -11.73
CA MET A 307 29.24 -11.24 -11.82
C MET A 307 29.71 -11.09 -13.26
#